data_4aabba8c3ecefe2c041c78b91969196a
#
_entry.id   4aabba8c3ecefe2c041c78b91969196a
#
_cell.length_a   1.000
_cell.length_b   1.000
_cell.length_c   1.000
_cell.angle_alpha   90.00
_cell.angle_beta   90.00
_cell.angle_gamma   90.00
#
_symmetry.space_group_name_H-M   'P 1'
#
loop_
_entity.id
_entity.type
_entity.pdbx_description
1 polymer ?
#
loop_
_entity_poly.entity_id
_entity_poly.type
_entity_poly.pdbx_seq_one_letter_code
_entity_poly.pdbx_strand_id
1 'polypeptide(L)'
;MSSFRLPLVNRDLYQPSSQTMETLLTKEVTSTSTSSSEFKHPTAFTAHSKKEYGLDYFLRGALAGGICCGVTHGALTPVDVVKTRMQLDPSKYGGMISGASKIAAEEGAGALLTGLAPTCFGYFVQGWFKFGGVEYFKIKAVETLGEQKAWDNKTNIYLGAAAGAEFIADVFLCPLEATRIRLVSN
;
A
#
# COMPACT_ATOMS: atom_id res chain seq x y z
N MET A 1 -47.49 5.54 -30.53
CA MET A 1 -47.04 4.47 -29.64
C MET A 1 -46.53 3.34 -30.55
N SER A 2 -45.24 3.30 -30.81
CA SER A 2 -44.58 2.33 -31.69
C SER A 2 -43.93 1.25 -30.81
N SER A 3 -44.46 0.02 -30.94
CA SER A 3 -43.96 -1.15 -30.21
C SER A 3 -42.69 -1.65 -30.87
N PHE A 4 -41.56 -1.47 -30.20
CA PHE A 4 -40.28 -2.06 -30.58
C PHE A 4 -40.27 -3.55 -30.17
N ARG A 5 -40.43 -4.45 -31.16
CA ARG A 5 -40.25 -5.91 -30.97
C ARG A 5 -38.78 -6.28 -31.22
N LEU A 6 -38.13 -6.81 -30.21
CA LEU A 6 -36.81 -7.43 -30.32
C LEU A 6 -36.96 -8.75 -31.16
N PRO A 7 -36.02 -9.07 -32.06
CA PRO A 7 -36.03 -10.33 -32.77
C PRO A 7 -35.70 -11.48 -31.81
N LEU A 8 -36.53 -12.52 -31.86
CA LEU A 8 -36.34 -13.80 -31.16
C LEU A 8 -35.07 -14.46 -31.69
N VAL A 9 -34.07 -14.59 -30.84
CA VAL A 9 -32.86 -15.39 -31.10
C VAL A 9 -33.31 -16.85 -31.19
N ASN A 10 -33.14 -17.44 -32.38
CA ASN A 10 -33.45 -18.83 -32.65
C ASN A 10 -32.51 -19.74 -31.84
N ARG A 11 -33.05 -20.41 -30.84
CA ARG A 11 -32.32 -21.28 -29.89
C ARG A 11 -31.94 -22.65 -30.46
N ASP A 12 -32.42 -22.96 -31.68
CA ASP A 12 -32.32 -24.30 -32.24
C ASP A 12 -31.05 -24.55 -33.10
N LEU A 13 -30.14 -23.56 -33.19
CA LEU A 13 -28.94 -23.67 -34.02
C LEU A 13 -27.67 -24.13 -33.27
N TYR A 14 -27.73 -24.38 -31.99
CA TYR A 14 -26.56 -24.85 -31.23
C TYR A 14 -26.91 -25.96 -30.23
N GLN A 15 -27.26 -27.16 -30.78
CA GLN A 15 -27.15 -28.41 -30.02
C GLN A 15 -25.97 -29.21 -30.58
N PRO A 16 -24.82 -29.23 -29.89
CA PRO A 16 -23.75 -30.16 -30.27
C PRO A 16 -24.24 -31.60 -30.03
N SER A 17 -24.00 -32.47 -30.99
CA SER A 17 -24.35 -33.89 -30.88
C SER A 17 -23.62 -34.48 -29.64
N SER A 18 -24.24 -35.49 -28.99
CA SER A 18 -23.69 -36.17 -27.83
C SER A 18 -22.26 -36.67 -28.02
N GLN A 19 -21.89 -37.08 -29.24
CA GLN A 19 -20.55 -37.49 -29.64
C GLN A 19 -19.52 -36.31 -29.57
N THR A 20 -19.95 -35.10 -29.96
CA THR A 20 -19.10 -33.91 -29.90
C THR A 20 -18.84 -33.48 -28.44
N MET A 21 -19.84 -33.64 -27.57
CA MET A 21 -19.70 -33.37 -26.12
C MET A 21 -18.74 -34.39 -25.46
N GLU A 22 -18.87 -35.70 -25.75
CA GLU A 22 -17.94 -36.70 -25.20
C GLU A 22 -16.51 -36.50 -25.69
N THR A 23 -16.34 -36.13 -26.97
CA THR A 23 -14.99 -35.86 -27.53
C THR A 23 -14.36 -34.63 -26.92
N LEU A 24 -15.13 -33.59 -26.63
CA LEU A 24 -14.64 -32.39 -25.97
C LEU A 24 -14.31 -32.64 -24.49
N LEU A 25 -15.18 -33.40 -23.79
CA LEU A 25 -14.92 -33.78 -22.36
C LEU A 25 -13.71 -34.71 -22.26
N THR A 26 -13.54 -35.67 -23.17
CA THR A 26 -12.38 -36.57 -23.18
C THR A 26 -11.10 -35.82 -23.51
N LYS A 27 -11.17 -34.81 -24.36
CA LYS A 27 -10.02 -33.96 -24.70
C LYS A 27 -9.64 -33.02 -23.58
N GLU A 28 -10.61 -32.48 -22.83
CA GLU A 28 -10.37 -31.70 -21.62
C GLU A 28 -9.78 -32.56 -20.49
N VAL A 29 -10.34 -33.73 -20.21
CA VAL A 29 -9.85 -34.66 -19.19
C VAL A 29 -8.44 -35.18 -19.54
N THR A 30 -8.16 -35.45 -20.82
CA THR A 30 -6.80 -35.89 -21.23
C THR A 30 -5.80 -34.76 -21.24
N SER A 31 -6.23 -33.52 -21.49
CA SER A 31 -5.35 -32.33 -21.36
C SER A 31 -5.09 -31.96 -19.92
N THR A 32 -5.99 -32.31 -18.99
CA THR A 32 -5.82 -32.06 -17.53
C THR A 32 -4.93 -33.10 -16.85
N SER A 33 -4.77 -34.30 -17.42
CA SER A 33 -3.96 -35.37 -16.84
C SER A 33 -2.48 -35.42 -17.31
N THR A 34 -2.08 -34.57 -18.27
CA THR A 34 -0.70 -34.57 -18.80
C THR A 34 0.03 -33.23 -18.60
N SER A 35 -0.56 -32.30 -17.89
CA SER A 35 0.11 -31.08 -17.46
C SER A 35 0.05 -31.00 -15.93
N SER A 36 0.90 -31.76 -15.27
CA SER A 36 1.56 -31.22 -14.09
C SER A 36 2.42 -30.05 -14.58
N SER A 37 1.76 -28.99 -15.08
CA SER A 37 2.39 -27.71 -15.24
C SER A 37 2.80 -27.32 -13.81
N GLU A 38 4.06 -27.55 -13.51
CA GLU A 38 4.76 -26.87 -12.44
C GLU A 38 4.26 -25.42 -12.48
N PHE A 39 3.37 -25.09 -11.54
CA PHE A 39 2.78 -23.76 -11.45
C PHE A 39 3.98 -22.83 -11.16
N LYS A 40 4.54 -22.28 -12.24
CA LYS A 40 5.61 -21.28 -12.12
C LYS A 40 5.05 -20.10 -11.38
N HIS A 41 5.40 -20.02 -10.11
CA HIS A 41 5.08 -18.88 -9.26
C HIS A 41 5.45 -17.57 -9.99
N PRO A 42 4.64 -16.53 -9.88
CA PRO A 42 4.91 -15.25 -10.52
C PRO A 42 6.33 -14.79 -10.19
N THR A 43 7.09 -14.50 -11.21
CA THR A 43 8.53 -14.20 -11.16
C THR A 43 8.94 -13.09 -10.19
N ALA A 44 7.97 -12.27 -9.74
CA ALA A 44 8.24 -11.18 -8.81
C ALA A 44 8.61 -11.64 -7.38
N PHE A 45 8.08 -12.80 -6.91
CA PHE A 45 8.43 -13.33 -5.59
C PHE A 45 9.66 -14.25 -5.66
N THR A 46 9.77 -15.04 -6.73
CA THR A 46 10.90 -15.97 -6.94
C THR A 46 12.19 -15.26 -7.33
N ALA A 47 12.11 -14.12 -8.00
CA ALA A 47 13.28 -13.31 -8.33
C ALA A 47 13.99 -12.75 -7.07
N HIS A 48 13.27 -12.66 -5.93
CA HIS A 48 13.86 -12.19 -4.68
C HIS A 48 14.79 -13.21 -4.01
N SER A 49 14.64 -14.49 -4.26
CA SER A 49 15.39 -15.56 -3.57
C SER A 49 16.80 -15.83 -4.14
N LYS A 50 17.06 -15.49 -5.41
CA LYS A 50 18.32 -15.83 -6.09
C LYS A 50 19.28 -14.66 -6.34
N LYS A 51 18.87 -13.43 -6.02
CA LYS A 51 19.68 -12.24 -6.24
C LYS A 51 20.35 -11.83 -4.94
N GLU A 52 21.68 -11.72 -4.93
CA GLU A 52 22.38 -11.09 -3.82
C GLU A 52 21.97 -9.61 -3.78
N TYR A 53 21.16 -9.25 -2.81
CA TYR A 53 20.74 -7.87 -2.59
C TYR A 53 21.84 -7.14 -1.83
N GLY A 54 22.62 -6.37 -2.56
CA GLY A 54 23.62 -5.47 -1.96
C GLY A 54 22.96 -4.37 -1.12
N LEU A 55 23.74 -3.79 -0.23
CA LEU A 55 23.33 -2.65 0.60
C LEU A 55 22.71 -1.51 -0.25
N ASP A 56 23.23 -1.31 -1.46
CA ASP A 56 22.74 -0.31 -2.41
C ASP A 56 21.26 -0.50 -2.78
N TYR A 57 20.78 -1.73 -2.93
CA TYR A 57 19.36 -2.03 -3.18
C TYR A 57 18.46 -1.54 -2.04
N PHE A 58 18.82 -1.86 -0.79
CA PHE A 58 18.06 -1.45 0.39
C PHE A 58 18.08 0.07 0.56
N LEU A 59 19.22 0.69 0.36
CA LEU A 59 19.36 2.15 0.48
C LEU A 59 18.53 2.91 -0.55
N ARG A 60 18.50 2.44 -1.79
CA ARG A 60 17.65 3.05 -2.84
C ARG A 60 16.17 2.91 -2.52
N GLY A 61 15.74 1.72 -2.09
CA GLY A 61 14.34 1.50 -1.68
C GLY A 61 13.94 2.34 -0.47
N ALA A 62 14.80 2.38 0.55
CA ALA A 62 14.59 3.19 1.75
C ALA A 62 14.57 4.69 1.42
N LEU A 63 15.50 5.17 0.58
CA LEU A 63 15.55 6.57 0.16
C LEU A 63 14.29 6.98 -0.62
N ALA A 64 13.87 6.16 -1.57
CA ALA A 64 12.65 6.40 -2.34
C ALA A 64 11.41 6.45 -1.42
N GLY A 65 11.29 5.50 -0.48
CA GLY A 65 10.23 5.47 0.52
C GLY A 65 10.25 6.69 1.45
N GLY A 66 11.42 7.07 1.92
CA GLY A 66 11.61 8.25 2.77
C GLY A 66 11.20 9.55 2.07
N ILE A 67 11.66 9.76 0.83
CA ILE A 67 11.27 10.94 0.04
C ILE A 67 9.76 10.96 -0.23
N CYS A 68 9.20 9.82 -0.63
CA CYS A 68 7.76 9.71 -0.90
C CYS A 68 6.93 10.07 0.34
N CYS A 69 7.23 9.48 1.49
CA CYS A 69 6.54 9.76 2.74
C CYS A 69 6.72 11.21 3.18
N GLY A 70 7.94 11.74 3.18
CA GLY A 70 8.23 13.11 3.58
C GLY A 70 7.48 14.15 2.74
N VAL A 71 7.48 13.99 1.41
CA VAL A 71 6.78 14.90 0.49
C VAL A 71 5.26 14.79 0.65
N THR A 72 4.72 13.57 0.71
CA THR A 72 3.27 13.35 0.83
C THR A 72 2.72 13.92 2.13
N HIS A 73 3.35 13.62 3.27
CA HIS A 73 2.90 14.14 4.56
C HIS A 73 3.20 15.63 4.72
N GLY A 74 4.29 16.11 4.13
CA GLY A 74 4.57 17.55 4.06
C GLY A 74 3.47 18.32 3.33
N ALA A 75 3.00 17.79 2.19
CA ALA A 75 1.90 18.40 1.44
C ALA A 75 0.56 18.39 2.20
N LEU A 76 0.36 17.43 3.11
CA LEU A 76 -0.82 17.33 3.95
C LEU A 76 -0.74 18.16 5.24
N THR A 77 0.41 18.76 5.54
CA THR A 77 0.62 19.56 6.78
C THR A 77 -0.47 20.61 7.02
N PRO A 78 -0.95 21.39 6.04
CA PRO A 78 -2.01 22.36 6.28
C PRO A 78 -3.31 21.74 6.82
N VAL A 79 -3.66 20.56 6.30
CA VAL A 79 -4.86 19.82 6.74
C VAL A 79 -4.68 19.33 8.18
N ASP A 80 -3.50 18.82 8.49
CA ASP A 80 -3.15 18.31 9.81
C ASP A 80 -3.12 19.42 10.87
N VAL A 81 -2.63 20.61 10.53
CA VAL A 81 -2.65 21.79 11.42
C VAL A 81 -4.07 22.16 11.79
N VAL A 82 -4.95 22.29 10.78
CA VAL A 82 -6.36 22.62 11.01
C VAL A 82 -7.03 21.55 11.86
N LYS A 83 -6.80 20.28 11.55
CA LYS A 83 -7.34 19.14 12.30
C LYS A 83 -6.91 19.19 13.77
N THR A 84 -5.63 19.39 14.04
CA THR A 84 -5.08 19.45 15.39
C THR A 84 -5.68 20.61 16.18
N ARG A 85 -5.77 21.78 15.60
CA ARG A 85 -6.38 22.96 16.26
C ARG A 85 -7.89 22.79 16.49
N MET A 86 -8.59 22.15 15.56
CA MET A 86 -10.02 21.81 15.76
C MET A 86 -10.21 20.80 16.89
N GLN A 87 -9.28 19.87 17.10
CA GLN A 87 -9.34 18.93 18.22
C GLN A 87 -9.06 19.59 19.56
N LEU A 88 -8.19 20.59 19.59
CA LEU A 88 -7.87 21.35 20.81
C LEU A 88 -9.00 22.31 21.18
N ASP A 89 -9.59 23.00 20.22
CA ASP A 89 -10.64 24.00 20.42
C ASP A 89 -11.83 23.78 19.46
N PRO A 90 -12.69 22.79 19.73
CA PRO A 90 -13.83 22.50 18.86
C PRO A 90 -14.84 23.63 18.76
N SER A 91 -14.92 24.47 19.81
CA SER A 91 -15.85 25.63 19.86
C SER A 91 -15.41 26.78 18.97
N LYS A 92 -14.10 26.92 18.73
CA LYS A 92 -13.52 28.01 17.94
C LYS A 92 -13.63 27.73 16.43
N TYR A 93 -13.56 26.45 16.01
CA TYR A 93 -13.48 26.04 14.62
C TYR A 93 -14.65 25.15 14.23
N GLY A 94 -15.62 25.67 13.47
CA GLY A 94 -16.84 24.97 13.07
C GLY A 94 -16.70 23.96 11.93
N GLY A 95 -15.50 23.81 11.32
CA GLY A 95 -15.22 22.87 10.24
C GLY A 95 -13.86 23.07 9.61
N MET A 96 -13.42 22.11 8.79
CA MET A 96 -12.06 22.12 8.19
C MET A 96 -11.81 23.35 7.32
N ILE A 97 -12.73 23.68 6.41
CA ILE A 97 -12.57 24.80 5.48
C ILE A 97 -12.67 26.13 6.22
N SER A 98 -13.69 26.28 7.09
CA SER A 98 -13.84 27.49 7.90
C SER A 98 -12.68 27.67 8.88
N GLY A 99 -12.19 26.59 9.46
CA GLY A 99 -11.01 26.58 10.33
C GLY A 99 -9.76 27.02 9.60
N ALA A 100 -9.50 26.46 8.41
CA ALA A 100 -8.37 26.87 7.58
C ALA A 100 -8.42 28.36 7.21
N SER A 101 -9.59 28.83 6.77
CA SER A 101 -9.80 30.25 6.42
C SER A 101 -9.60 31.15 7.63
N LYS A 102 -10.10 30.77 8.80
CA LYS A 102 -9.97 31.53 10.05
C LYS A 102 -8.51 31.61 10.49
N ILE A 103 -7.78 30.49 10.50
CA ILE A 103 -6.35 30.47 10.85
C ILE A 103 -5.56 31.36 9.88
N ALA A 104 -5.81 31.24 8.58
CA ALA A 104 -5.13 32.05 7.58
C ALA A 104 -5.43 33.55 7.69
N ALA A 105 -6.64 33.92 8.14
CA ALA A 105 -7.06 35.31 8.32
C ALA A 105 -6.49 35.91 9.64
N GLU A 106 -6.48 35.14 10.73
CA GLU A 106 -6.04 35.60 12.06
C GLU A 106 -4.50 35.58 12.21
N GLU A 107 -3.84 34.52 11.74
CA GLU A 107 -2.43 34.26 11.98
C GLU A 107 -1.56 34.30 10.69
N GLY A 108 -2.22 34.39 9.55
CA GLY A 108 -1.58 34.36 8.23
C GLY A 108 -1.47 32.95 7.64
N ALA A 109 -1.31 32.87 6.31
CA ALA A 109 -1.22 31.58 5.59
C ALA A 109 -0.02 30.72 6.04
N GLY A 110 1.06 31.36 6.55
CA GLY A 110 2.23 30.65 7.10
C GLY A 110 1.93 29.80 8.32
N ALA A 111 0.90 30.14 9.11
CA ALA A 111 0.48 29.37 10.27
C ALA A 111 0.02 27.97 9.90
N LEU A 112 -0.54 27.78 8.69
CA LEU A 112 -0.94 26.46 8.17
C LEU A 112 0.26 25.55 7.86
N LEU A 113 1.46 26.10 7.73
CA LEU A 113 2.70 25.35 7.53
C LEU A 113 3.50 25.15 8.81
N THR A 114 2.92 25.53 9.97
CA THR A 114 3.55 25.29 11.27
C THR A 114 3.77 23.81 11.48
N GLY A 115 5.03 23.44 11.79
CA GLY A 115 5.40 22.04 11.96
C GLY A 115 5.73 21.30 10.64
N LEU A 116 5.79 21.97 9.49
CA LEU A 116 6.17 21.35 8.21
C LEU A 116 7.54 20.66 8.29
N ALA A 117 8.55 21.32 8.84
CA ALA A 117 9.90 20.77 8.90
C ALA A 117 9.99 19.49 9.74
N PRO A 118 9.50 19.42 11.00
CA PRO A 118 9.46 18.16 11.74
C PRO A 118 8.58 17.11 11.10
N THR A 119 7.49 17.48 10.41
CA THR A 119 6.66 16.56 9.66
C THR A 119 7.44 15.91 8.51
N CYS A 120 8.02 16.71 7.62
CA CYS A 120 8.79 16.20 6.47
C CYS A 120 9.94 15.29 6.93
N PHE A 121 10.70 15.73 7.95
CA PHE A 121 11.83 14.96 8.46
C PHE A 121 11.39 13.69 9.18
N GLY A 122 10.34 13.76 10.01
CA GLY A 122 9.81 12.62 10.74
C GLY A 122 9.30 11.53 9.80
N TYR A 123 8.48 11.89 8.82
CA TYR A 123 7.95 10.95 7.84
C TYR A 123 8.99 10.48 6.82
N PHE A 124 10.02 11.27 6.54
CA PHE A 124 11.16 10.80 5.79
C PHE A 124 11.88 9.67 6.52
N VAL A 125 12.20 9.85 7.81
CA VAL A 125 12.85 8.83 8.64
C VAL A 125 11.96 7.59 8.78
N GLN A 126 10.67 7.78 9.06
CA GLN A 126 9.70 6.68 9.13
C GLN A 126 9.65 5.89 7.81
N GLY A 127 9.49 6.58 6.68
CA GLY A 127 9.46 5.94 5.36
C GLY A 127 10.75 5.18 5.05
N TRP A 128 11.89 5.72 5.44
CA TRP A 128 13.18 5.07 5.29
C TRP A 128 13.21 3.71 6.00
N PHE A 129 12.88 3.68 7.30
CA PHE A 129 12.88 2.44 8.09
C PHE A 129 11.77 1.49 7.66
N LYS A 130 10.58 1.98 7.35
CA LYS A 130 9.44 1.18 6.92
C LYS A 130 9.72 0.44 5.61
N PHE A 131 10.07 1.14 4.54
CA PHE A 131 10.31 0.51 3.25
C PHE A 131 11.57 -0.34 3.23
N GLY A 132 12.66 0.16 3.79
CA GLY A 132 13.90 -0.62 3.93
C GLY A 132 13.75 -1.84 4.83
N GLY A 133 13.05 -1.69 5.94
CA GLY A 133 12.82 -2.75 6.92
C GLY A 133 11.92 -3.86 6.42
N VAL A 134 10.80 -3.52 5.76
CA VAL A 134 9.90 -4.53 5.17
C VAL A 134 10.66 -5.40 4.18
N GLU A 135 11.46 -4.80 3.30
CA GLU A 135 12.23 -5.53 2.31
C GLU A 135 13.28 -6.45 2.97
N TYR A 136 13.98 -5.94 3.96
CA TYR A 136 14.93 -6.72 4.75
C TYR A 136 14.28 -7.92 5.44
N PHE A 137 13.16 -7.73 6.14
CA PHE A 137 12.47 -8.81 6.85
C PHE A 137 11.89 -9.85 5.90
N LYS A 138 11.37 -9.44 4.73
CA LYS A 138 10.91 -10.38 3.70
C LYS A 138 12.03 -11.29 3.20
N ILE A 139 13.16 -10.70 2.85
CA ILE A 139 14.32 -11.48 2.36
C ILE A 139 14.82 -12.44 3.43
N LYS A 140 14.93 -11.97 4.67
CA LYS A 140 15.32 -12.84 5.79
C LYS A 140 14.34 -13.99 6.05
N ALA A 141 13.04 -13.74 5.93
CA ALA A 141 12.02 -14.78 6.07
C ALA A 141 12.12 -15.84 4.96
N VAL A 142 12.37 -15.42 3.70
CA VAL A 142 12.57 -16.34 2.57
C VAL A 142 13.85 -17.17 2.75
N GLU A 143 14.95 -16.56 3.18
CA GLU A 143 16.20 -17.26 3.48
C GLU A 143 16.03 -18.33 4.58
N THR A 144 15.24 -18.03 5.62
CA THR A 144 15.06 -18.91 6.79
C THR A 144 14.09 -20.04 6.53
N LEU A 145 12.95 -19.77 5.89
CA LEU A 145 11.85 -20.72 5.68
C LEU A 145 12.02 -21.54 4.39
N GLY A 146 12.82 -21.07 3.44
CA GLY A 146 12.92 -21.61 2.09
C GLY A 146 11.79 -21.10 1.18
N GLU A 147 12.06 -21.09 -0.11
CA GLU A 147 11.24 -20.45 -1.14
C GLU A 147 9.80 -20.99 -1.19
N GLN A 148 9.64 -22.33 -1.12
CA GLN A 148 8.32 -22.96 -1.20
C GLN A 148 7.44 -22.63 0.01
N LYS A 149 7.97 -22.78 1.22
CA LYS A 149 7.21 -22.47 2.47
C LYS A 149 6.94 -20.99 2.60
N ALA A 150 7.85 -20.13 2.11
CA ALA A 150 7.66 -18.71 2.09
C ALA A 150 6.54 -18.30 1.12
N TRP A 151 6.42 -18.98 -0.01
CA TRP A 151 5.32 -18.76 -0.96
C TRP A 151 3.97 -19.15 -0.36
N ASP A 152 3.87 -20.33 0.27
CA ASP A 152 2.64 -20.83 0.89
C ASP A 152 2.16 -19.90 2.03
N ASN A 153 3.10 -19.29 2.76
CA ASN A 153 2.82 -18.39 3.89
C ASN A 153 3.10 -16.90 3.58
N LYS A 154 3.12 -16.51 2.32
CA LYS A 154 3.46 -15.14 1.89
C LYS A 154 2.73 -14.04 2.64
N THR A 155 1.42 -14.20 2.87
CA THR A 155 0.60 -13.20 3.57
C THR A 155 1.06 -12.99 5.00
N ASN A 156 1.36 -14.05 5.73
CA ASN A 156 1.85 -13.98 7.11
C ASN A 156 3.25 -13.36 7.18
N ILE A 157 4.11 -13.68 6.19
CA ILE A 157 5.44 -13.10 6.09
C ILE A 157 5.36 -11.59 5.81
N TYR A 158 4.52 -11.17 4.86
CA TYR A 158 4.34 -9.75 4.56
C TYR A 158 3.76 -8.99 5.76
N LEU A 159 2.77 -9.57 6.43
CA LEU A 159 2.15 -8.96 7.61
C LEU A 159 3.16 -8.83 8.76
N GLY A 160 3.91 -9.89 9.05
CA GLY A 160 4.93 -9.87 10.09
C GLY A 160 6.09 -8.92 9.76
N ALA A 161 6.56 -8.90 8.51
CA ALA A 161 7.59 -7.98 8.05
C ALA A 161 7.13 -6.51 8.14
N ALA A 162 5.88 -6.23 7.74
CA ALA A 162 5.31 -4.90 7.83
C ALA A 162 5.16 -4.46 9.29
N ALA A 163 4.62 -5.31 10.16
CA ALA A 163 4.45 -4.98 11.58
C ALA A 163 5.79 -4.73 12.28
N GLY A 164 6.81 -5.55 12.02
CA GLY A 164 8.14 -5.37 12.60
C GLY A 164 8.82 -4.08 12.12
N ALA A 165 8.74 -3.80 10.81
CA ALA A 165 9.31 -2.59 10.24
C ALA A 165 8.59 -1.31 10.73
N GLU A 166 7.25 -1.35 10.82
CA GLU A 166 6.44 -0.25 11.34
C GLU A 166 6.77 0.05 12.79
N PHE A 167 6.84 -0.97 13.65
CA PHE A 167 7.17 -0.79 15.05
C PHE A 167 8.52 -0.06 15.25
N ILE A 168 9.53 -0.45 14.47
CA ILE A 168 10.85 0.21 14.52
C ILE A 168 10.74 1.66 14.01
N ALA A 169 10.04 1.87 12.91
CA ALA A 169 9.86 3.18 12.31
C ALA A 169 9.12 4.14 13.25
N ASP A 170 8.10 3.67 13.97
CA ASP A 170 7.31 4.46 14.91
C ASP A 170 8.11 4.88 16.15
N VAL A 171 9.02 4.04 16.64
CA VAL A 171 9.93 4.42 17.72
C VAL A 171 10.73 5.68 17.37
N PHE A 172 11.18 5.81 16.12
CA PHE A 172 11.89 6.99 15.64
C PHE A 172 10.95 8.16 15.33
N LEU A 173 9.73 7.89 14.87
CA LEU A 173 8.75 8.92 14.56
C LEU A 173 8.17 9.59 15.81
N CYS A 174 7.90 8.85 16.89
CA CYS A 174 7.25 9.34 18.10
C CYS A 174 7.79 10.67 18.64
N PRO A 175 9.11 10.87 18.82
CA PRO A 175 9.63 12.12 19.37
C PRO A 175 9.44 13.30 18.42
N LEU A 176 9.47 13.06 17.10
CA LEU A 176 9.29 14.08 16.07
C LEU A 176 7.83 14.50 15.96
N GLU A 177 6.91 13.52 16.04
CA GLU A 177 5.47 13.78 16.04
C GLU A 177 5.04 14.53 17.30
N ALA A 178 5.58 14.18 18.48
CA ALA A 178 5.35 14.92 19.71
C ALA A 178 5.81 16.39 19.60
N THR A 179 6.96 16.62 19.01
CA THR A 179 7.48 17.97 18.74
C THR A 179 6.57 18.75 17.80
N ARG A 180 6.10 18.10 16.73
CA ARG A 180 5.15 18.69 15.78
C ARG A 180 3.85 19.11 16.45
N ILE A 181 3.23 18.21 17.23
CA ILE A 181 1.97 18.49 17.93
C ILE A 181 2.17 19.68 18.87
N ARG A 182 3.28 19.74 19.60
CA ARG A 182 3.59 20.83 20.50
C ARG A 182 3.78 22.18 19.79
N LEU A 183 4.38 22.18 18.60
CA LEU A 183 4.52 23.39 17.79
C LEU A 183 3.18 23.90 17.24
N VAL A 184 2.27 23.00 16.90
CA VAL A 184 0.94 23.36 16.36
C VAL A 184 0.00 23.81 17.48
N SER A 185 0.17 23.31 18.72
CA SER A 185 -0.68 23.61 19.87
C SER A 185 -0.35 24.95 20.56
N ASN A 186 0.84 25.49 20.33
CA ASN A 186 1.22 26.82 20.84
C ASN A 186 0.77 27.95 19.91
#